data_dca64ca3cb38317f8b61dfb6c701fa53
#
_entry.id   dca64ca3cb38317f8b61dfb6c701fa53
#
_cell.length_a   1.000
_cell.length_b   1.000
_cell.length_c   1.000
_cell.angle_alpha   90.00
_cell.angle_beta   90.00
_cell.angle_gamma   90.00
#
_symmetry.space_group_name_H-M   'P 1'
#
loop_
_entity.id
_entity.type
_entity.pdbx_description
1 polymer ?
#
loop_
_entity_poly.entity_id
_entity_poly.type
_entity_poly.pdbx_seq_one_letter_code
_entity_poly.pdbx_strand_id
1 'polypeptide(L)'
;ETVVALISIAIGFIFSAKKPRDFTFYLKEGCATTALGWIVLSIFGCLPFYISGEIPSFTDALFETISGFTTTGASILPEVESLSYCMNFWRCFTHWIGGMGVLVFLLAIIPLSGGSNINLMRAESPGPSVGKLVPKMRHTARLLYIIYFGLTTMEIIFLLFGKMPLYDAICTSLGTAGTGGFGIKNDSFCSYNVSVSYTHL
;
A
#
# COMPACT_ATOMS: atom_id res chain seq x y z
N GLU A 1 -1.27 -5.52 -16.47
CA GLU A 1 -1.25 -5.90 -15.04
C GLU A 1 -1.07 -7.41 -14.86
N THR A 2 -1.82 -8.26 -15.58
CA THR A 2 -1.71 -9.72 -15.48
C THR A 2 -0.31 -10.25 -15.78
N VAL A 3 0.40 -9.68 -16.77
CA VAL A 3 1.78 -10.07 -17.11
C VAL A 3 2.74 -9.76 -15.97
N VAL A 4 2.65 -8.58 -15.36
CA VAL A 4 3.48 -8.20 -14.21
C VAL A 4 3.22 -9.11 -13.01
N ALA A 5 1.95 -9.41 -12.73
CA ALA A 5 1.59 -10.33 -11.67
C ALA A 5 2.17 -11.74 -11.89
N LEU A 6 2.10 -12.28 -13.11
CA LEU A 6 2.67 -13.59 -13.46
C LEU A 6 4.19 -13.61 -13.32
N ILE A 7 4.89 -12.57 -13.76
CA ILE A 7 6.35 -12.45 -13.61
C ILE A 7 6.71 -12.41 -12.12
N SER A 8 6.00 -11.62 -11.32
CA SER A 8 6.25 -11.49 -9.88
C SER A 8 6.04 -12.82 -9.16
N ILE A 9 4.99 -13.56 -9.48
CA ILE A 9 4.70 -14.89 -8.93
C ILE A 9 5.80 -15.89 -9.34
N ALA A 10 6.22 -15.90 -10.60
CA ALA A 10 7.26 -16.82 -11.08
C ALA A 10 8.59 -16.58 -10.36
N ILE A 11 9.00 -15.32 -10.22
CA ILE A 11 10.22 -14.95 -9.50
C ILE A 11 10.11 -15.31 -8.01
N GLY A 12 8.98 -15.02 -7.37
CA GLY A 12 8.73 -15.40 -5.98
C GLY A 12 8.81 -16.92 -5.76
N PHE A 13 8.31 -17.71 -6.70
CA PHE A 13 8.37 -19.17 -6.63
C PHE A 13 9.81 -19.69 -6.73
N ILE A 14 10.64 -19.12 -7.62
CA ILE A 14 12.05 -19.47 -7.77
C ILE A 14 12.84 -19.22 -6.49
N PHE A 15 12.62 -18.06 -5.85
CA PHE A 15 13.29 -17.72 -4.59
C PHE A 15 12.79 -18.54 -3.41
N SER A 16 11.50 -18.91 -3.38
CA SER A 16 10.89 -19.73 -2.34
C SER A 16 11.35 -21.20 -2.37
N ALA A 17 11.90 -21.67 -3.50
CA ALA A 17 12.35 -23.07 -3.64
C ALA A 17 13.57 -23.41 -2.77
N LYS A 18 14.35 -22.41 -2.34
CA LYS A 18 15.51 -22.61 -1.45
C LYS A 18 15.07 -22.46 0.01
N LYS A 19 14.91 -23.56 0.72
CA LYS A 19 14.66 -23.55 2.16
C LYS A 19 15.90 -23.09 2.92
N PRO A 20 15.78 -22.08 3.83
CA PRO A 20 16.90 -21.67 4.68
C PRO A 20 17.27 -22.79 5.66
N ARG A 21 18.56 -22.91 5.96
CA ARG A 21 19.10 -23.92 6.89
C ARG A 21 18.79 -23.61 8.36
N ASP A 22 18.71 -22.31 8.72
CA ASP A 22 18.42 -21.84 10.06
C ASP A 22 17.20 -20.92 10.08
N PHE A 23 16.34 -21.10 11.09
CA PHE A 23 15.10 -20.34 11.25
C PHE A 23 15.19 -19.24 12.34
N THR A 24 16.40 -18.94 12.84
CA THR A 24 16.57 -17.87 13.83
C THR A 24 16.59 -16.51 13.12
N PHE A 25 15.58 -15.70 13.40
CA PHE A 25 15.38 -14.40 12.80
C PHE A 25 15.66 -13.31 13.84
N TYR A 26 16.77 -12.61 13.72
CA TYR A 26 17.12 -11.51 14.60
C TYR A 26 16.57 -10.18 14.08
N LEU A 27 16.63 -9.13 14.90
CA LEU A 27 16.13 -7.80 14.52
C LEU A 27 16.82 -7.23 13.27
N LYS A 28 18.12 -7.50 13.11
CA LYS A 28 18.90 -7.04 11.95
C LYS A 28 18.38 -7.63 10.63
N GLU A 29 18.11 -8.93 10.63
CA GLU A 29 17.54 -9.62 9.48
C GLU A 29 16.10 -9.12 9.20
N GLY A 30 15.34 -8.78 10.24
CA GLY A 30 14.04 -8.14 10.13
C GLY A 30 14.12 -6.81 9.41
N CYS A 31 14.97 -5.90 9.86
CA CYS A 31 15.17 -4.59 9.23
C CYS A 31 15.66 -4.72 7.78
N ALA A 32 16.63 -5.61 7.52
CA ALA A 32 17.13 -5.85 6.16
C ALA A 32 16.04 -6.40 5.23
N THR A 33 15.25 -7.35 5.72
CA THR A 33 14.13 -7.93 4.94
C THR A 33 13.07 -6.89 4.64
N THR A 34 12.73 -6.04 5.61
CA THR A 34 11.79 -4.92 5.42
C THR A 34 12.29 -3.96 4.35
N ALA A 35 13.54 -3.50 4.46
CA ALA A 35 14.12 -2.57 3.50
C ALA A 35 14.18 -3.15 2.08
N LEU A 36 14.66 -4.40 1.94
CA LEU A 36 14.70 -5.09 0.65
C LEU A 36 13.29 -5.35 0.10
N GLY A 37 12.34 -5.69 0.97
CA GLY A 37 10.95 -5.88 0.60
C GLY A 37 10.34 -4.62 -0.03
N TRP A 38 10.55 -3.46 0.56
CA TRP A 38 10.10 -2.18 0.02
C TRP A 38 10.76 -1.82 -1.32
N ILE A 39 12.07 -2.08 -1.46
CA ILE A 39 12.79 -1.84 -2.72
C ILE A 39 12.22 -2.74 -3.82
N VAL A 40 12.11 -4.04 -3.57
CA VAL A 40 11.58 -5.01 -4.54
C VAL A 40 10.14 -4.67 -4.91
N LEU A 41 9.29 -4.38 -3.91
CA LEU A 41 7.90 -4.01 -4.13
C LEU A 41 7.79 -2.76 -5.01
N SER A 42 8.63 -1.75 -4.79
CA SER A 42 8.63 -0.51 -5.57
C SER A 42 9.05 -0.77 -7.03
N ILE A 43 10.04 -1.62 -7.26
CA ILE A 43 10.48 -2.00 -8.60
C ILE A 43 9.37 -2.75 -9.36
N PHE A 44 8.69 -3.71 -8.70
CA PHE A 44 7.59 -4.42 -9.35
C PHE A 44 6.33 -3.55 -9.47
N GLY A 45 6.07 -2.70 -8.50
CA GLY A 45 4.93 -1.80 -8.48
C GLY A 45 4.99 -0.68 -9.51
N CYS A 46 6.18 -0.29 -10.00
CA CYS A 46 6.31 0.70 -11.05
C CYS A 46 6.13 0.13 -12.47
N LEU A 47 6.24 -1.19 -12.63
CA LEU A 47 6.12 -1.85 -13.94
C LEU A 47 4.77 -1.61 -14.63
N PRO A 48 3.61 -1.59 -13.96
CA PRO A 48 2.36 -1.24 -14.60
C PRO A 48 2.39 0.12 -15.31
N PHE A 49 2.93 1.16 -14.66
CA PHE A 49 3.08 2.50 -15.24
C PHE A 49 4.02 2.52 -16.44
N TYR A 50 5.16 1.84 -16.30
CA TYR A 50 6.18 1.79 -17.35
C TYR A 50 5.73 0.98 -18.56
N ILE A 51 5.13 -0.21 -18.35
CA ILE A 51 4.69 -1.10 -19.43
C ILE A 51 3.46 -0.56 -20.16
N SER A 52 2.57 0.16 -19.45
CA SER A 52 1.42 0.82 -20.10
C SER A 52 1.85 1.99 -20.99
N GLY A 53 3.07 2.53 -20.78
CA GLY A 53 3.57 3.70 -21.48
C GLY A 53 2.98 5.02 -20.98
N GLU A 54 2.14 5.01 -19.95
CA GLU A 54 1.55 6.23 -19.38
C GLU A 54 2.59 7.08 -18.64
N ILE A 55 3.59 6.42 -18.03
CA ILE A 55 4.79 7.07 -17.51
C ILE A 55 6.00 6.41 -18.20
N PRO A 56 6.46 6.98 -19.32
CA PRO A 56 7.46 6.32 -20.17
C PRO A 56 8.87 6.30 -19.57
N SER A 57 9.14 7.17 -18.60
CA SER A 57 10.41 7.19 -17.87
C SER A 57 10.35 6.19 -16.70
N PHE A 58 11.24 5.20 -16.68
CA PHE A 58 11.35 4.25 -15.58
C PHE A 58 11.61 4.94 -14.23
N THR A 59 12.44 5.98 -14.21
CA THR A 59 12.78 6.73 -13.00
C THR A 59 11.55 7.45 -12.46
N ASP A 60 10.73 8.04 -13.33
CA ASP A 60 9.52 8.76 -12.94
C ASP A 60 8.44 7.78 -12.44
N ALA A 61 8.26 6.65 -13.12
CA ALA A 61 7.37 5.58 -12.70
C ALA A 61 7.79 5.01 -11.33
N LEU A 62 9.10 4.85 -11.11
CA LEU A 62 9.63 4.39 -9.84
C LEU A 62 9.43 5.44 -8.73
N PHE A 63 9.65 6.72 -9.02
CA PHE A 63 9.40 7.81 -8.08
C PHE A 63 7.93 7.85 -7.64
N GLU A 64 6.99 7.83 -8.59
CA GLU A 64 5.56 7.85 -8.32
C GLU A 64 5.14 6.64 -7.46
N THR A 65 5.70 5.46 -7.74
CA THR A 65 5.41 4.24 -7.01
C THR A 65 6.00 4.26 -5.60
N ILE A 66 7.24 4.72 -5.43
CA ILE A 66 7.87 4.87 -4.11
C ILE A 66 7.07 5.87 -3.28
N SER A 67 6.72 7.03 -3.87
CA SER A 67 5.89 8.03 -3.21
C SER A 67 4.54 7.44 -2.78
N GLY A 68 3.95 6.57 -3.60
CA GLY A 68 2.74 5.84 -3.27
C GLY A 68 2.92 4.92 -2.07
N PHE A 69 3.86 4.00 -2.12
CA PHE A 69 4.07 3.01 -1.06
C PHE A 69 4.60 3.59 0.24
N THR A 70 5.40 4.66 0.19
CA THR A 70 5.84 5.36 1.41
C THR A 70 4.82 6.35 1.95
N THR A 71 3.66 6.43 1.30
CA THR A 71 2.57 7.36 1.64
C THR A 71 3.00 8.83 1.71
N THR A 72 4.00 9.18 0.88
CA THR A 72 4.55 10.55 0.83
C THR A 72 3.60 11.51 0.10
N GLY A 73 2.90 11.04 -0.94
CA GLY A 73 1.95 11.84 -1.72
C GLY A 73 2.59 12.85 -2.70
N ALA A 74 3.90 12.82 -2.87
CA ALA A 74 4.58 13.63 -3.88
C ALA A 74 4.39 13.01 -5.26
N SER A 75 3.95 13.81 -6.26
CA SER A 75 3.74 13.36 -7.63
C SER A 75 4.71 14.01 -8.59
N ILE A 76 5.22 13.23 -9.54
CA ILE A 76 6.01 13.72 -10.68
C ILE A 76 5.11 14.12 -11.85
N LEU A 77 3.84 13.75 -11.81
CA LEU A 77 2.89 13.97 -12.89
C LEU A 77 2.43 15.44 -12.92
N PRO A 78 2.59 16.15 -14.05
CA PRO A 78 2.08 17.50 -14.19
C PRO A 78 0.56 17.54 -14.29
N GLU A 79 -0.04 16.45 -14.79
CA GLU A 79 -1.47 16.31 -15.01
C GLU A 79 -1.93 14.88 -14.68
N VAL A 80 -2.68 14.75 -13.59
CA VAL A 80 -3.11 13.44 -13.07
C VAL A 80 -4.30 12.87 -13.85
N GLU A 81 -5.11 13.75 -14.43
CA GLU A 81 -6.31 13.38 -15.19
C GLU A 81 -5.97 12.77 -16.56
N SER A 82 -4.71 12.90 -17.02
CA SER A 82 -4.23 12.25 -18.24
C SER A 82 -4.04 10.74 -18.09
N LEU A 83 -3.91 10.24 -16.87
CA LEU A 83 -3.79 8.81 -16.60
C LEU A 83 -5.11 8.08 -16.84
N SER A 84 -5.02 6.83 -17.32
CA SER A 84 -6.19 5.95 -17.37
C SER A 84 -6.77 5.69 -15.98
N TYR A 85 -8.06 5.37 -15.91
CA TYR A 85 -8.73 4.99 -14.66
C TYR A 85 -8.01 3.86 -13.93
N CYS A 86 -7.45 2.91 -14.67
CA CYS A 86 -6.75 1.76 -14.13
C CYS A 86 -5.44 2.17 -13.44
N MET A 87 -4.66 3.04 -14.07
CA MET A 87 -3.39 3.50 -13.51
C MET A 87 -3.60 4.48 -12.35
N ASN A 88 -4.61 5.32 -12.45
CA ASN A 88 -4.98 6.22 -11.35
C ASN A 88 -5.50 5.44 -10.12
N PHE A 89 -6.27 4.37 -10.35
CA PHE A 89 -6.66 3.45 -9.27
C PHE A 89 -5.42 2.77 -8.66
N TRP A 90 -4.50 2.24 -9.48
CA TRP A 90 -3.27 1.61 -9.01
C TRP A 90 -2.46 2.58 -8.16
N ARG A 91 -2.34 3.83 -8.58
CA ARG A 91 -1.67 4.91 -7.86
C ARG A 91 -2.25 5.12 -6.45
N CYS A 92 -3.57 5.26 -6.33
CA CYS A 92 -4.25 5.39 -5.04
C CYS A 92 -4.15 4.12 -4.20
N PHE A 93 -4.18 2.94 -4.84
CA PHE A 93 -4.08 1.65 -4.18
C PHE A 93 -2.68 1.42 -3.57
N THR A 94 -1.61 1.96 -4.18
CA THR A 94 -0.26 1.91 -3.57
C THR A 94 -0.23 2.62 -2.22
N HIS A 95 -0.93 3.74 -2.05
CA HIS A 95 -1.10 4.41 -0.75
C HIS A 95 -1.77 3.51 0.28
N TRP A 96 -2.85 2.86 -0.12
CA TRP A 96 -3.60 1.99 0.78
C TRP A 96 -2.76 0.79 1.26
N ILE A 97 -1.99 0.18 0.36
CA ILE A 97 -1.05 -0.88 0.71
C ILE A 97 0.05 -0.34 1.63
N GLY A 98 0.59 0.84 1.33
CA GLY A 98 1.65 1.49 2.09
C GLY A 98 1.23 1.83 3.52
N GLY A 99 0.01 2.34 3.70
CA GLY A 99 -0.49 2.83 4.98
C GLY A 99 -0.54 1.80 6.10
N MET A 100 -0.73 0.52 5.77
CA MET A 100 -0.68 -0.56 6.77
C MET A 100 0.62 -1.35 6.78
N GLY A 101 1.52 -1.08 5.83
CA GLY A 101 2.76 -1.83 5.68
C GLY A 101 2.56 -3.21 5.06
N VAL A 102 3.28 -3.49 3.99
CA VAL A 102 3.18 -4.75 3.23
C VAL A 102 3.55 -5.95 4.06
N LEU A 103 4.57 -5.84 4.92
CA LEU A 103 5.03 -6.98 5.71
C LEU A 103 4.03 -7.34 6.82
N VAL A 104 3.32 -6.36 7.39
CA VAL A 104 2.22 -6.63 8.33
C VAL A 104 1.08 -7.37 7.62
N PHE A 105 0.79 -7.00 6.37
CA PHE A 105 -0.17 -7.71 5.54
C PHE A 105 0.24 -9.17 5.28
N LEU A 106 1.48 -9.41 4.90
CA LEU A 106 2.01 -10.76 4.70
C LEU A 106 1.95 -11.59 5.98
N LEU A 107 2.26 -11.01 7.14
CA LEU A 107 2.14 -11.66 8.43
C LEU A 107 0.70 -12.05 8.79
N ALA A 108 -0.28 -11.27 8.35
CA ALA A 108 -1.69 -11.58 8.60
C ALA A 108 -2.19 -12.77 7.77
N ILE A 109 -1.70 -12.91 6.54
CA ILE A 109 -2.14 -13.91 5.56
C ILE A 109 -1.31 -15.19 5.62
N ILE A 110 0.01 -15.10 5.59
CA ILE A 110 0.89 -16.26 5.48
C ILE A 110 1.09 -16.90 6.85
N PRO A 111 0.84 -18.22 7.01
CA PRO A 111 1.17 -18.95 8.22
C PRO A 111 2.67 -19.21 8.26
N LEU A 112 3.44 -18.26 8.77
CA LEU A 112 4.87 -18.47 9.01
C LEU A 112 5.03 -19.37 10.24
N SER A 113 5.49 -20.58 10.03
CA SER A 113 5.83 -21.53 11.08
C SER A 113 7.19 -21.15 11.67
N GLY A 114 7.20 -20.52 12.85
CA GLY A 114 8.46 -20.25 13.55
C GLY A 114 8.45 -18.94 14.34
N GLY A 115 8.87 -19.01 15.57
CA GLY A 115 8.67 -18.04 16.64
C GLY A 115 9.34 -16.67 16.56
N SER A 116 9.73 -16.15 15.38
CA SER A 116 10.51 -14.92 15.31
C SER A 116 9.87 -13.73 14.59
N ASN A 117 8.57 -13.80 14.33
CA ASN A 117 7.84 -12.77 13.57
C ASN A 117 7.68 -11.43 14.31
N ILE A 118 7.95 -11.39 15.61
CA ILE A 118 7.96 -10.19 16.46
C ILE A 118 8.92 -9.13 15.91
N ASN A 119 10.09 -9.55 15.44
CA ASN A 119 11.13 -8.63 14.98
C ASN A 119 10.77 -7.99 13.63
N LEU A 120 10.08 -8.71 12.78
CA LEU A 120 9.59 -8.20 11.48
C LEU A 120 8.53 -7.12 11.68
N MET A 121 7.56 -7.37 12.56
CA MET A 121 6.51 -6.41 12.88
C MET A 121 7.06 -5.16 13.58
N ARG A 122 8.06 -5.31 14.46
CA ARG A 122 8.73 -4.17 15.10
C ARG A 122 9.51 -3.31 14.12
N ALA A 123 10.06 -3.92 13.05
CA ALA A 123 10.80 -3.19 12.02
C ALA A 123 9.91 -2.31 11.16
N GLU A 124 8.64 -2.69 10.98
CA GLU A 124 7.70 -2.00 10.08
C GLU A 124 6.67 -1.12 10.80
N SER A 125 6.38 -1.37 12.08
CA SER A 125 5.39 -0.60 12.83
C SER A 125 6.04 0.60 13.53
N PRO A 126 5.94 1.82 13.00
CA PRO A 126 6.37 3.02 13.69
C PRO A 126 5.31 3.38 14.74
N GLY A 127 5.58 3.08 16.01
CA GLY A 127 4.66 3.45 17.08
C GLY A 127 5.12 2.98 18.45
N PRO A 128 4.52 3.54 19.53
CA PRO A 128 4.80 3.06 20.88
C PRO A 128 4.47 1.58 20.94
N SER A 129 5.36 0.80 21.61
CA SER A 129 5.19 -0.64 21.79
C SER A 129 3.79 -0.91 22.34
N VAL A 130 2.90 -1.42 21.50
CA VAL A 130 1.57 -1.85 21.92
C VAL A 130 1.80 -3.02 22.86
N GLY A 131 1.76 -2.74 24.17
CA GLY A 131 1.96 -3.76 25.20
C GLY A 131 0.92 -4.85 25.01
N LYS A 132 1.36 -6.07 25.01
CA LYS A 132 0.72 -7.41 25.13
C LYS A 132 -0.83 -7.45 25.18
N LEU A 133 -1.53 -6.72 24.28
CA LEU A 133 -3.00 -6.77 24.24
C LEU A 133 -3.52 -8.05 23.58
N VAL A 134 -2.69 -8.74 22.78
CA VAL A 134 -3.09 -9.98 22.12
C VAL A 134 -1.92 -10.97 22.06
N PRO A 135 -2.09 -12.21 22.53
CA PRO A 135 -0.99 -13.18 22.69
C PRO A 135 -0.41 -13.71 21.38
N LYS A 136 -1.08 -13.49 20.23
CA LYS A 136 -0.63 -13.96 18.91
C LYS A 136 -0.53 -12.80 17.93
N MET A 137 0.69 -12.47 17.51
CA MET A 137 1.01 -11.43 16.53
C MET A 137 0.12 -11.44 15.27
N ARG A 138 -0.14 -12.62 14.73
CA ARG A 138 -1.02 -12.81 13.58
C ARG A 138 -2.45 -12.34 13.85
N HIS A 139 -2.95 -12.56 15.06
CA HIS A 139 -4.29 -12.11 15.44
C HIS A 139 -4.35 -10.59 15.53
N THR A 140 -3.32 -9.97 16.08
CA THR A 140 -3.19 -8.50 16.15
C THR A 140 -3.12 -7.88 14.75
N ALA A 141 -2.26 -8.41 13.86
CA ALA A 141 -2.16 -7.95 12.49
C ALA A 141 -3.51 -8.06 11.76
N ARG A 142 -4.18 -9.21 11.89
CA ARG A 142 -5.50 -9.44 11.29
C ARG A 142 -6.55 -8.45 11.82
N LEU A 143 -6.57 -8.19 13.11
CA LEU A 143 -7.49 -7.23 13.74
C LEU A 143 -7.25 -5.81 13.19
N LEU A 144 -5.99 -5.38 13.12
CA LEU A 144 -5.63 -4.07 12.56
C LEU A 144 -6.10 -3.93 11.10
N TYR A 145 -5.92 -4.98 10.27
CA TYR A 145 -6.41 -4.98 8.90
C TYR A 145 -7.94 -4.91 8.79
N ILE A 146 -8.65 -5.62 9.67
CA ILE A 146 -10.13 -5.55 9.71
C ILE A 146 -10.58 -4.13 10.04
N ILE A 147 -9.95 -3.50 11.02
CA ILE A 147 -10.27 -2.11 11.41
C ILE A 147 -9.94 -1.16 10.24
N TYR A 148 -8.77 -1.28 9.65
CA TYR A 148 -8.33 -0.45 8.53
C TYR A 148 -9.28 -0.56 7.33
N PHE A 149 -9.63 -1.78 6.94
CA PHE A 149 -10.60 -2.03 5.88
C PHE A 149 -11.99 -1.48 6.24
N GLY A 150 -12.41 -1.64 7.49
CA GLY A 150 -13.68 -1.11 7.99
C GLY A 150 -13.74 0.42 7.92
N LEU A 151 -12.67 1.10 8.35
CA LEU A 151 -12.57 2.55 8.24
C LEU A 151 -12.58 3.04 6.79
N THR A 152 -11.81 2.39 5.90
CA THR A 152 -11.82 2.71 4.46
C THR A 152 -13.22 2.54 3.86
N THR A 153 -13.91 1.43 4.20
CA THR A 153 -15.27 1.19 3.71
C THR A 153 -16.25 2.24 4.24
N MET A 154 -16.15 2.60 5.51
CA MET A 154 -16.99 3.63 6.11
C MET A 154 -16.80 4.98 5.42
N GLU A 155 -15.56 5.35 5.11
CA GLU A 155 -15.25 6.58 4.38
C GLU A 155 -15.84 6.57 2.97
N ILE A 156 -15.73 5.46 2.22
CA ILE A 156 -16.38 5.32 0.91
C ILE A 156 -17.88 5.59 1.02
N ILE A 157 -18.54 5.02 2.03
CA ILE A 157 -19.97 5.21 2.24
C ILE A 157 -20.29 6.69 2.51
N PHE A 158 -19.52 7.38 3.35
CA PHE A 158 -19.73 8.80 3.62
C PHE A 158 -19.53 9.68 2.38
N LEU A 159 -18.51 9.39 1.56
CA LEU A 159 -18.28 10.12 0.31
C LEU A 159 -19.42 9.90 -0.71
N LEU A 160 -19.98 8.69 -0.77
CA LEU A 160 -21.15 8.39 -1.59
C LEU A 160 -22.39 9.15 -1.12
N PHE A 161 -22.61 9.28 0.19
CA PHE A 161 -23.67 10.16 0.71
C PHE A 161 -23.45 11.62 0.33
N GLY A 162 -22.17 12.03 0.21
CA GLY A 162 -21.78 13.34 -0.32
C GLY A 162 -21.97 13.49 -1.83
N LYS A 163 -22.57 12.51 -2.52
CA LYS A 163 -22.79 12.48 -3.99
C LYS A 163 -21.51 12.44 -4.82
N MET A 164 -20.40 11.98 -4.25
CA MET A 164 -19.18 11.74 -5.01
C MET A 164 -19.38 10.51 -5.91
N PRO A 165 -18.90 10.51 -7.18
CA PRO A 165 -18.91 9.32 -8.03
C PRO A 165 -18.22 8.13 -7.34
N LEU A 166 -18.73 6.91 -7.56
CA LEU A 166 -18.22 5.71 -6.89
C LEU A 166 -16.71 5.49 -7.08
N TYR A 167 -16.22 5.69 -8.30
CA TYR A 167 -14.80 5.54 -8.60
C TYR A 167 -13.97 6.55 -7.80
N ASP A 168 -14.37 7.81 -7.81
CA ASP A 168 -13.69 8.91 -7.11
C ASP A 168 -13.70 8.67 -5.59
N ALA A 169 -14.84 8.22 -5.05
CA ALA A 169 -14.97 7.89 -3.63
C ALA A 169 -14.03 6.76 -3.21
N ILE A 170 -13.89 5.71 -4.04
CA ILE A 170 -12.98 4.60 -3.76
C ILE A 170 -11.53 5.11 -3.79
N CYS A 171 -11.09 5.77 -4.85
CA CYS A 171 -9.71 6.25 -4.99
C CYS A 171 -9.33 7.23 -3.87
N THR A 172 -10.23 8.15 -3.55
CA THR A 172 -10.03 9.12 -2.46
C THR A 172 -9.88 8.41 -1.12
N SER A 173 -10.78 7.47 -0.80
CA SER A 173 -10.71 6.73 0.47
C SER A 173 -9.45 5.88 0.58
N LEU A 174 -8.95 5.31 -0.51
CA LEU A 174 -7.67 4.60 -0.52
C LEU A 174 -6.50 5.53 -0.20
N GLY A 175 -6.48 6.74 -0.78
CA GLY A 175 -5.47 7.76 -0.54
C GLY A 175 -5.51 8.32 0.89
N THR A 176 -6.71 8.57 1.41
CA THR A 176 -6.92 9.10 2.76
C THR A 176 -6.57 8.07 3.82
N ALA A 177 -7.10 6.84 3.70
CA ALA A 177 -6.79 5.76 4.64
C ALA A 177 -5.29 5.47 4.72
N GLY A 178 -4.58 5.56 3.59
CA GLY A 178 -3.13 5.45 3.54
C GLY A 178 -2.38 6.69 4.06
N THR A 179 -3.08 7.79 4.38
CA THR A 179 -2.50 9.09 4.79
C THR A 179 -1.57 9.70 3.74
N GLY A 180 -1.71 9.32 2.46
CA GLY A 180 -0.81 9.73 1.40
C GLY A 180 -1.26 10.97 0.61
N GLY A 181 -2.57 11.10 0.38
CA GLY A 181 -3.15 12.28 -0.24
C GLY A 181 -3.09 12.35 -1.77
N PHE A 182 -2.78 11.24 -2.47
CA PHE A 182 -2.92 11.21 -3.94
C PHE A 182 -4.37 11.48 -4.35
N GLY A 183 -4.57 12.53 -5.14
CA GLY A 183 -5.85 12.84 -5.77
C GLY A 183 -5.94 12.27 -7.18
N ILE A 184 -7.17 12.15 -7.70
CA ILE A 184 -7.48 11.75 -9.07
C ILE A 184 -7.83 12.95 -9.95
N LYS A 185 -7.96 14.12 -9.35
CA LYS A 185 -8.22 15.41 -9.99
C LYS A 185 -7.04 16.36 -9.81
N ASN A 186 -6.75 17.17 -10.84
CA ASN A 186 -5.69 18.18 -10.76
C ASN A 186 -5.99 19.22 -9.67
N ASP A 187 -7.27 19.58 -9.50
CA ASP A 187 -7.74 20.52 -8.49
C ASP A 187 -8.05 19.86 -7.14
N SER A 188 -7.64 18.61 -6.94
CA SER A 188 -7.94 17.83 -5.75
C SER A 188 -9.45 17.82 -5.46
N PHE A 189 -9.84 18.23 -4.25
CA PHE A 189 -11.25 18.26 -3.82
C PHE A 189 -12.03 19.49 -4.32
N CYS A 190 -11.38 20.52 -4.87
CA CYS A 190 -12.05 21.73 -5.36
C CYS A 190 -13.04 21.45 -6.51
N SER A 191 -12.82 20.36 -7.26
CA SER A 191 -13.72 19.92 -8.33
C SER A 191 -15.07 19.39 -7.85
N TYR A 192 -15.21 19.08 -6.56
CA TYR A 192 -16.44 18.53 -5.99
C TYR A 192 -17.23 19.63 -5.28
N ASN A 193 -18.39 19.97 -5.82
CA ASN A 193 -19.23 21.06 -5.34
C ASN A 193 -20.05 20.70 -4.09
N VAL A 194 -19.44 20.09 -3.08
CA VAL A 194 -20.13 19.62 -1.87
C VAL A 194 -19.43 20.17 -0.64
N SER A 195 -20.03 21.17 -0.01
CA SER A 195 -19.52 21.89 1.17
C SER A 195 -19.15 21.02 2.39
N VAL A 196 -19.64 19.79 2.45
CA VAL A 196 -19.47 18.88 3.59
C VAL A 196 -18.26 17.94 3.41
N SER A 197 -17.84 17.66 2.18
CA SER A 197 -16.74 16.70 1.91
C SER A 197 -15.37 17.26 2.26
N TYR A 198 -15.18 18.58 2.30
CA TYR A 198 -13.87 19.19 2.54
C TYR A 198 -13.52 19.40 4.01
N THR A 199 -14.51 19.47 4.87
CA THR A 199 -14.30 19.85 6.27
C THR A 199 -13.98 18.67 7.17
N HIS A 200 -14.10 17.45 6.68
CA HIS A 200 -13.96 16.23 7.47
C HIS A 200 -12.97 15.21 6.91
N LEU A 201 -12.25 15.55 5.84
CA LEU A 201 -11.11 14.79 5.30
C LEU A 201 -9.81 15.52 5.64
#